data_e2a955b44ed605b518c40b2a02235e36
#
_entry.id   e2a955b44ed605b518c40b2a02235e36
#
_cell.length_a   1.000
_cell.length_b   1.000
_cell.length_c   1.000
_cell.angle_alpha   90.00
_cell.angle_beta   90.00
_cell.angle_gamma   90.00
#
_symmetry.space_group_name_H-M   'P 1'
#
loop_
_entity.id
_entity.type
_entity.pdbx_description
1 polymer ?
#
loop_
_entity_poly.entity_id
_entity_poly.type
_entity_poly.pdbx_seq_one_letter_code
_entity_poly.pdbx_strand_id
1 'polypeptide(L)'
;MFATGSVTGQRWSCVRGLRAITHPIDLLSDDYAPLMANRHFGKFADVWKHLVVDEVLENTKPARYAETHAGSGAYAMVHDAERRYGVLGFLEDLSSSKALSTAAFSNVTSAFVQGQPSLYPGSALQAMTLLRDQCAYLLCDMDPVSVDDLRAWSHRLNLSHCEVAQRDGMAAVREWLGDPSATVVHIDPFEPFTREEGGPSAIELAAEVADAGHTLVYWYGFDNPNQRSWAMDEIRTSTSASLWCGDFMVTSSTHKPATDGELGEATTPGTGCGVVLANVASPLIDGCRDLAHALVEAYDGRTLPNGEPGHLDFAITATP
;
A
#
# COMPACT_ATOMS: atom_id res chain seq x y z
N MET A 1 -30.23 -38.60 -24.46
CA MET A 1 -28.96 -38.95 -23.76
C MET A 1 -28.16 -37.64 -23.66
N PHE A 2 -28.24 -36.97 -22.56
CA PHE A 2 -27.44 -35.76 -22.30
C PHE A 2 -26.33 -36.12 -21.32
N ALA A 3 -25.09 -35.95 -21.75
CA ALA A 3 -23.92 -36.16 -20.93
C ALA A 3 -23.63 -34.93 -20.12
N THR A 4 -23.66 -35.05 -18.81
CA THR A 4 -23.22 -34.04 -17.82
C THR A 4 -21.71 -34.09 -17.72
N GLY A 5 -21.02 -33.06 -18.22
CA GLY A 5 -19.58 -32.89 -18.01
C GLY A 5 -19.32 -32.27 -16.66
N SER A 6 -18.64 -32.99 -15.79
CA SER A 6 -18.14 -32.50 -14.51
C SER A 6 -16.91 -31.60 -14.76
N VAL A 7 -16.97 -30.35 -14.26
CA VAL A 7 -15.82 -29.45 -14.20
C VAL A 7 -14.94 -29.93 -13.04
N THR A 8 -13.83 -30.56 -13.35
CA THR A 8 -12.80 -30.94 -12.39
C THR A 8 -11.96 -29.69 -12.05
N GLY A 9 -11.97 -29.32 -10.76
CA GLY A 9 -11.17 -28.24 -10.22
C GLY A 9 -9.67 -28.44 -10.50
N GLN A 10 -9.06 -27.43 -11.11
CA GLN A 10 -7.61 -27.34 -11.23
C GLN A 10 -6.99 -27.12 -9.85
N ARG A 11 -6.26 -28.12 -9.37
CA ARG A 11 -5.39 -27.99 -8.20
C ARG A 11 -4.23 -27.07 -8.57
N TRP A 12 -4.10 -25.97 -7.85
CA TRP A 12 -2.94 -25.10 -7.89
C TRP A 12 -1.70 -25.88 -7.44
N SER A 13 -0.69 -25.96 -8.30
CA SER A 13 0.57 -26.61 -8.00
C SER A 13 1.41 -25.72 -7.09
N CYS A 14 1.72 -26.28 -5.94
CA CYS A 14 2.54 -25.78 -4.85
C CYS A 14 3.86 -25.13 -5.31
N VAL A 15 4.05 -23.86 -4.98
CA VAL A 15 5.37 -23.26 -4.86
C VAL A 15 6.05 -23.88 -3.63
N ARG A 16 7.22 -24.50 -3.81
CA ARG A 16 7.91 -25.26 -2.76
C ARG A 16 8.32 -24.33 -1.62
N GLY A 17 7.79 -24.56 -0.42
CA GLY A 17 8.32 -24.01 0.82
C GLY A 17 7.31 -23.35 1.76
N LEU A 18 6.09 -23.05 1.33
CA LEU A 18 5.05 -22.55 2.24
C LEU A 18 4.34 -23.75 2.88
N ARG A 19 4.50 -23.92 4.20
CA ARG A 19 3.56 -24.73 4.99
C ARG A 19 2.16 -24.24 4.66
N ALA A 20 1.19 -25.15 4.61
CA ALA A 20 -0.21 -24.81 4.36
C ALA A 20 -0.59 -23.60 5.23
N ILE A 21 -0.66 -22.44 4.61
CA ILE A 21 -1.03 -21.19 5.27
C ILE A 21 -2.52 -21.33 5.50
N THR A 22 -2.93 -21.50 6.75
CA THR A 22 -4.30 -21.19 7.15
C THR A 22 -4.56 -19.77 6.68
N HIS A 23 -5.53 -19.59 5.80
CA HIS A 23 -5.79 -18.28 5.21
C HIS A 23 -6.12 -17.29 6.35
N PRO A 24 -5.63 -16.04 6.38
CA PRO A 24 -5.92 -15.11 7.47
C PRO A 24 -7.42 -14.94 7.74
N ILE A 25 -8.26 -15.07 6.70
CA ILE A 25 -9.72 -15.06 6.80
C ILE A 25 -10.25 -16.27 7.58
N ASP A 26 -9.63 -17.42 7.49
CA ASP A 26 -10.04 -18.61 8.25
C ASP A 26 -9.86 -18.43 9.77
N LEU A 27 -9.18 -17.36 10.17
CA LEU A 27 -8.98 -16.96 11.57
C LEU A 27 -10.06 -16.01 12.08
N LEU A 28 -10.97 -15.55 11.22
CA LEU A 28 -12.10 -14.71 11.62
C LEU A 28 -13.15 -15.56 12.33
N SER A 29 -13.63 -15.07 13.46
CA SER A 29 -14.87 -15.57 14.06
C SER A 29 -16.07 -15.02 13.29
N ASP A 30 -17.19 -15.73 13.31
CA ASP A 30 -18.45 -15.28 12.67
C ASP A 30 -18.92 -13.92 13.16
N ASP A 31 -18.46 -13.49 14.33
CA ASP A 31 -18.80 -12.21 14.98
C ASP A 31 -17.80 -11.08 14.66
N TYR A 32 -16.81 -11.28 13.77
CA TYR A 32 -15.87 -10.21 13.43
C TYR A 32 -16.58 -9.10 12.66
N ALA A 33 -16.70 -7.93 13.29
CA ALA A 33 -17.13 -6.70 12.67
C ALA A 33 -15.93 -5.75 12.62
N PRO A 34 -15.45 -5.34 11.43
CA PRO A 34 -14.36 -4.37 11.33
C PRO A 34 -14.83 -3.04 11.92
N LEU A 35 -14.03 -2.51 12.84
CA LEU A 35 -14.24 -1.19 13.40
C LEU A 35 -13.73 -0.18 12.38
N MET A 36 -14.62 0.67 11.83
CA MET A 36 -14.26 1.62 10.78
C MET A 36 -13.92 2.98 11.37
N ALA A 37 -12.64 3.26 11.55
CA ALA A 37 -12.16 4.59 11.93
C ALA A 37 -11.93 5.49 10.72
N ASN A 38 -11.47 4.95 9.59
CA ASN A 38 -11.14 5.69 8.38
C ASN A 38 -11.99 5.19 7.19
N ARG A 39 -12.43 6.13 6.34
CA ARG A 39 -13.18 5.84 5.10
C ARG A 39 -12.31 5.93 3.84
N HIS A 40 -11.08 6.36 3.98
CA HIS A 40 -10.14 6.54 2.87
C HIS A 40 -9.29 5.27 2.69
N PHE A 41 -9.88 4.23 2.10
CA PHE A 41 -9.19 2.96 1.82
C PHE A 41 -9.63 2.40 0.47
N GLY A 42 -8.76 1.60 -0.14
CA GLY A 42 -9.05 0.87 -1.36
C GLY A 42 -9.25 1.75 -2.61
N LYS A 43 -8.85 3.03 -2.56
CA LYS A 43 -8.80 3.94 -3.71
C LYS A 43 -7.58 3.63 -4.58
N PHE A 44 -7.45 4.28 -5.72
CA PHE A 44 -6.31 4.06 -6.63
C PHE A 44 -4.96 4.32 -5.94
N ALA A 45 -4.87 5.36 -5.13
CA ALA A 45 -3.65 5.68 -4.39
C ALA A 45 -3.18 4.53 -3.48
N ASP A 46 -4.12 3.84 -2.81
CA ASP A 46 -3.81 2.67 -2.01
C ASP A 46 -3.37 1.47 -2.87
N VAL A 47 -3.96 1.29 -4.05
CA VAL A 47 -3.55 0.22 -4.97
C VAL A 47 -2.07 0.37 -5.34
N TRP A 48 -1.66 1.58 -5.73
CA TRP A 48 -0.26 1.84 -6.07
C TRP A 48 0.66 1.71 -4.86
N LYS A 49 0.32 2.36 -3.77
CA LYS A 49 1.09 2.30 -2.52
C LYS A 49 1.33 0.87 -2.07
N HIS A 50 0.27 0.08 -1.95
CA HIS A 50 0.36 -1.28 -1.44
C HIS A 50 1.04 -2.24 -2.41
N LEU A 51 0.90 -2.05 -3.73
CA LEU A 51 1.70 -2.81 -4.71
C LEU A 51 3.19 -2.62 -4.45
N VAL A 52 3.64 -1.38 -4.22
CA VAL A 52 5.06 -1.09 -3.96
C VAL A 52 5.49 -1.60 -2.58
N VAL A 53 4.69 -1.35 -1.52
CA VAL A 53 4.99 -1.86 -0.17
C VAL A 53 5.18 -3.36 -0.19
N ASP A 54 4.22 -4.10 -0.75
CA ASP A 54 4.25 -5.56 -0.77
C ASP A 54 5.39 -6.10 -1.64
N GLU A 55 5.72 -5.43 -2.76
CA GLU A 55 6.89 -5.77 -3.58
C GLU A 55 8.18 -5.60 -2.80
N VAL A 56 8.32 -4.51 -2.03
CA VAL A 56 9.47 -4.30 -1.12
C VAL A 56 9.54 -5.41 -0.08
N LEU A 57 8.45 -5.70 0.61
CA LEU A 57 8.42 -6.70 1.69
C LEU A 57 8.69 -8.11 1.17
N GLU A 58 8.13 -8.49 0.02
CA GLU A 58 8.34 -9.81 -0.59
C GLU A 58 9.80 -10.02 -1.01
N ASN A 59 10.45 -8.98 -1.54
CA ASN A 59 11.83 -9.08 -2.03
C ASN A 59 12.89 -8.90 -0.93
N THR A 60 12.62 -8.08 0.10
CA THR A 60 13.60 -7.82 1.16
C THR A 60 13.48 -8.77 2.34
N LYS A 61 12.28 -9.30 2.62
CA LYS A 61 12.00 -10.14 3.81
C LYS A 61 12.63 -9.55 5.07
N PRO A 62 12.29 -8.31 5.44
CA PRO A 62 12.99 -7.61 6.51
C PRO A 62 12.77 -8.30 7.86
N ALA A 63 13.80 -8.25 8.71
CA ALA A 63 13.67 -8.70 10.11
C ALA A 63 12.90 -7.70 10.98
N ARG A 64 12.74 -6.45 10.51
CA ARG A 64 12.06 -5.36 11.22
C ARG A 64 11.23 -4.53 10.24
N TYR A 65 9.99 -4.24 10.60
CA TYR A 65 9.08 -3.39 9.84
C TYR A 65 8.45 -2.33 10.76
N ALA A 66 8.53 -1.09 10.38
CA ALA A 66 7.90 0.01 11.10
C ALA A 66 6.96 0.79 10.18
N GLU A 67 5.79 1.17 10.70
CA GLU A 67 4.80 1.98 10.00
C GLU A 67 4.32 3.12 10.89
N THR A 68 4.41 4.35 10.37
CA THR A 68 4.12 5.57 11.14
C THR A 68 2.63 5.86 11.29
N HIS A 69 1.82 5.48 10.29
CA HIS A 69 0.37 5.74 10.21
C HIS A 69 -0.31 4.46 9.74
N ALA A 70 -0.36 3.46 10.63
CA ALA A 70 -0.71 2.09 10.26
C ALA A 70 -2.21 1.89 9.94
N GLY A 71 -3.07 2.83 10.33
CA GLY A 71 -4.51 2.72 10.14
C GLY A 71 -5.11 1.49 10.83
N SER A 72 -6.27 1.05 10.37
CA SER A 72 -6.86 -0.23 10.79
C SER A 72 -6.25 -1.39 10.00
N GLY A 73 -6.18 -2.57 10.62
CA GLY A 73 -5.71 -3.78 9.95
C GLY A 73 -6.62 -4.15 8.78
N ALA A 74 -7.94 -4.12 8.96
CA ALA A 74 -8.88 -4.41 7.89
C ALA A 74 -10.08 -3.46 7.88
N TYR A 75 -10.62 -3.26 6.69
CA TYR A 75 -11.79 -2.40 6.44
C TYR A 75 -12.90 -3.21 5.78
N ALA A 76 -14.17 -3.00 6.19
CA ALA A 76 -15.31 -3.60 5.50
C ALA A 76 -15.36 -3.09 4.06
N MET A 77 -15.39 -4.01 3.09
CA MET A 77 -15.43 -3.62 1.67
C MET A 77 -16.70 -2.85 1.34
N VAL A 78 -16.52 -1.72 0.68
CA VAL A 78 -17.60 -0.87 0.17
C VAL A 78 -17.59 -0.88 -1.36
N HIS A 79 -18.78 -0.99 -1.97
CA HIS A 79 -18.92 -1.04 -3.43
C HIS A 79 -19.45 0.29 -3.98
N ASP A 80 -18.62 1.33 -3.86
CA ASP A 80 -18.87 2.67 -4.42
C ASP A 80 -18.05 2.96 -5.68
N ALA A 81 -18.20 4.16 -6.24
CA ALA A 81 -17.51 4.55 -7.45
C ALA A 81 -15.98 4.66 -7.26
N GLU A 82 -15.54 5.10 -6.08
CA GLU A 82 -14.12 5.26 -5.77
C GLU A 82 -13.40 3.91 -5.70
N ARG A 83 -14.01 2.89 -5.01
CA ARG A 83 -13.45 1.55 -4.92
C ARG A 83 -13.57 0.79 -6.25
N ARG A 84 -14.58 1.09 -7.08
CA ARG A 84 -14.67 0.56 -8.44
C ARG A 84 -13.58 1.11 -9.34
N TYR A 85 -13.21 2.38 -9.21
CA TYR A 85 -12.02 2.91 -9.88
C TYR A 85 -10.72 2.38 -9.24
N GLY A 86 -10.69 2.19 -7.94
CA GLY A 86 -9.58 1.67 -7.16
C GLY A 86 -9.48 0.14 -7.17
N VAL A 87 -9.50 -0.44 -5.98
CA VAL A 87 -9.18 -1.86 -5.73
C VAL A 87 -10.12 -2.85 -6.40
N LEU A 88 -11.43 -2.56 -6.49
CA LEU A 88 -12.37 -3.51 -7.12
C LEU A 88 -12.07 -3.64 -8.61
N GLY A 89 -11.86 -2.51 -9.31
CA GLY A 89 -11.48 -2.53 -10.71
C GLY A 89 -10.09 -3.13 -10.94
N PHE A 90 -9.14 -2.90 -10.04
CA PHE A 90 -7.84 -3.56 -10.08
C PHE A 90 -8.00 -5.10 -10.03
N LEU A 91 -8.82 -5.61 -9.12
CA LEU A 91 -9.06 -7.06 -8.97
C LEU A 91 -9.78 -7.69 -10.18
N GLU A 92 -10.66 -6.93 -10.85
CA GLU A 92 -11.35 -7.38 -12.06
C GLU A 92 -10.38 -7.60 -13.23
N ASP A 93 -9.32 -6.78 -13.33
CA ASP A 93 -8.37 -6.80 -14.44
C ASP A 93 -7.09 -7.61 -14.18
N LEU A 94 -6.97 -8.31 -13.07
CA LEU A 94 -5.77 -9.09 -12.75
C LEU A 94 -5.36 -10.07 -13.85
N SER A 95 -6.34 -10.66 -14.54
CA SER A 95 -6.05 -11.62 -15.61
C SER A 95 -5.45 -10.99 -16.87
N SER A 96 -5.52 -9.66 -17.02
CA SER A 96 -4.99 -8.94 -18.17
C SER A 96 -3.46 -8.78 -18.11
N SER A 97 -2.88 -8.83 -16.92
CA SER A 97 -1.44 -8.65 -16.71
C SER A 97 -0.85 -9.73 -15.81
N LYS A 98 0.21 -10.38 -16.30
CA LYS A 98 0.96 -11.35 -15.49
C LYS A 98 1.63 -10.66 -14.29
N ALA A 99 2.18 -9.47 -14.46
CA ALA A 99 2.83 -8.73 -13.38
C ALA A 99 1.83 -8.45 -12.25
N LEU A 100 0.65 -7.91 -12.57
CA LEU A 100 -0.38 -7.65 -11.57
C LEU A 100 -0.93 -8.93 -10.93
N SER A 101 -1.20 -9.97 -11.72
CA SER A 101 -1.79 -11.22 -11.20
C SER A 101 -0.87 -12.03 -10.30
N THR A 102 0.45 -11.84 -10.39
CA THR A 102 1.43 -12.53 -9.53
C THR A 102 1.95 -11.68 -8.38
N ALA A 103 1.61 -10.39 -8.32
CA ALA A 103 2.02 -9.50 -7.24
C ALA A 103 1.53 -9.99 -5.87
N ALA A 104 2.34 -9.79 -4.83
CA ALA A 104 1.99 -10.17 -3.46
C ALA A 104 0.70 -9.47 -3.00
N PHE A 105 0.57 -8.17 -3.27
CA PHE A 105 -0.65 -7.39 -3.04
C PHE A 105 -1.90 -8.04 -3.63
N SER A 106 -1.82 -8.50 -4.87
CA SER A 106 -2.97 -9.12 -5.55
C SER A 106 -3.43 -10.40 -4.86
N ASN A 107 -2.47 -11.22 -4.45
CA ASN A 107 -2.76 -12.47 -3.76
C ASN A 107 -3.39 -12.24 -2.38
N VAL A 108 -2.80 -11.35 -1.58
CA VAL A 108 -3.32 -11.02 -0.24
C VAL A 108 -4.69 -10.36 -0.36
N THR A 109 -4.81 -9.29 -1.16
CA THR A 109 -6.05 -8.52 -1.28
C THR A 109 -7.19 -9.34 -1.86
N SER A 110 -6.95 -10.14 -2.92
CA SER A 110 -7.99 -11.02 -3.49
C SER A 110 -8.57 -11.95 -2.44
N ALA A 111 -7.71 -12.51 -1.63
CA ALA A 111 -8.10 -13.44 -0.61
C ALA A 111 -9.01 -12.81 0.46
N PHE A 112 -8.69 -11.60 0.91
CA PHE A 112 -9.53 -10.86 1.87
C PHE A 112 -10.84 -10.38 1.26
N VAL A 113 -10.82 -9.87 0.02
CA VAL A 113 -12.02 -9.37 -0.65
C VAL A 113 -13.00 -10.48 -1.02
N GLN A 114 -12.51 -11.66 -1.37
CA GLN A 114 -13.34 -12.84 -1.67
C GLN A 114 -13.80 -13.60 -0.41
N GLY A 115 -13.30 -13.21 0.75
CA GLY A 115 -13.67 -13.81 2.03
C GLY A 115 -15.07 -13.45 2.52
N GLN A 116 -15.46 -14.07 3.63
CA GLN A 116 -16.70 -13.76 4.33
C GLN A 116 -16.38 -13.46 5.81
N PRO A 117 -16.51 -12.19 6.25
CA PRO A 117 -16.94 -11.00 5.50
C PRO A 117 -15.91 -10.56 4.44
N SER A 118 -16.37 -9.82 3.42
CA SER A 118 -15.48 -9.20 2.42
C SER A 118 -14.75 -8.00 3.06
N LEU A 119 -13.41 -8.06 3.08
CA LEU A 119 -12.56 -7.08 3.73
C LEU A 119 -11.49 -6.55 2.78
N TYR A 120 -11.06 -5.31 3.00
CA TYR A 120 -9.84 -4.76 2.42
C TYR A 120 -8.74 -4.75 3.47
N PRO A 121 -7.60 -5.43 3.27
CA PRO A 121 -6.49 -5.39 4.20
C PRO A 121 -5.71 -4.07 4.07
N GLY A 122 -5.51 -3.37 5.17
CA GLY A 122 -4.60 -2.22 5.22
C GLY A 122 -3.14 -2.66 5.08
N SER A 123 -2.23 -1.70 4.84
CA SER A 123 -0.78 -1.94 4.68
C SER A 123 -0.17 -2.75 5.82
N ALA A 124 -0.50 -2.40 7.06
CA ALA A 124 -0.03 -3.11 8.24
C ALA A 124 -0.47 -4.59 8.26
N LEU A 125 -1.73 -4.89 7.91
CA LEU A 125 -2.21 -6.28 7.85
C LEU A 125 -1.61 -7.03 6.67
N GLN A 126 -1.34 -6.38 5.55
CA GLN A 126 -0.61 -6.97 4.44
C GLN A 126 0.80 -7.34 4.87
N ALA A 127 1.54 -6.43 5.51
CA ALA A 127 2.87 -6.71 6.06
C ALA A 127 2.83 -7.89 7.06
N MET A 128 1.90 -7.88 8.02
CA MET A 128 1.71 -8.98 8.97
C MET A 128 1.38 -10.31 8.27
N THR A 129 0.64 -10.27 7.15
CA THR A 129 0.27 -11.46 6.38
C THR A 129 1.45 -12.02 5.60
N LEU A 130 2.28 -11.18 5.01
CA LEU A 130 3.43 -11.56 4.19
C LEU A 130 4.61 -12.05 5.03
N LEU A 131 4.93 -11.32 6.11
CA LEU A 131 6.15 -11.55 6.89
C LEU A 131 5.93 -12.47 8.09
N ARG A 132 4.70 -12.54 8.64
CA ARG A 132 4.37 -13.40 9.78
C ARG A 132 5.29 -13.16 10.98
N ASP A 133 5.59 -14.20 11.75
CA ASP A 133 6.44 -14.16 12.95
C ASP A 133 7.94 -14.14 12.62
N GLN A 134 8.31 -13.90 11.36
CA GLN A 134 9.71 -13.74 10.94
C GLN A 134 10.19 -12.29 11.01
N CYS A 135 9.30 -11.38 11.36
CA CYS A 135 9.55 -9.94 11.43
C CYS A 135 9.14 -9.39 12.79
N ALA A 136 9.90 -8.43 13.31
CA ALA A 136 9.48 -7.61 14.43
C ALA A 136 8.79 -6.34 13.89
N TYR A 137 7.62 -6.01 14.46
CA TYR A 137 6.79 -4.90 13.98
C TYR A 137 6.72 -3.78 14.98
N LEU A 138 6.74 -2.53 14.49
CA LEU A 138 6.24 -1.36 15.18
C LEU A 138 5.15 -0.72 14.31
N LEU A 139 3.90 -0.80 14.77
CA LEU A 139 2.74 -0.25 14.06
C LEU A 139 2.14 0.87 14.90
N CYS A 140 2.18 2.09 14.40
CA CYS A 140 1.70 3.27 15.13
C CYS A 140 0.49 3.89 14.46
N ASP A 141 -0.46 4.31 15.28
CA ASP A 141 -1.57 5.15 14.87
C ASP A 141 -2.05 5.99 16.08
N MET A 142 -2.64 7.14 15.82
CA MET A 142 -3.22 7.98 16.87
C MET A 142 -4.66 7.59 17.21
N ASP A 143 -5.36 6.96 16.26
CA ASP A 143 -6.74 6.55 16.46
C ASP A 143 -6.84 5.25 17.27
N PRO A 144 -7.50 5.28 18.45
CA PRO A 144 -7.61 4.11 19.31
C PRO A 144 -8.36 2.94 18.66
N VAL A 145 -9.30 3.21 17.75
CA VAL A 145 -10.08 2.17 17.08
C VAL A 145 -9.17 1.39 16.12
N SER A 146 -8.34 2.09 15.35
CA SER A 146 -7.34 1.49 14.47
C SER A 146 -6.33 0.66 15.25
N VAL A 147 -5.83 1.18 16.36
CA VAL A 147 -4.88 0.50 17.24
C VAL A 147 -5.46 -0.80 17.81
N ASP A 148 -6.70 -0.78 18.26
CA ASP A 148 -7.36 -1.97 18.82
C ASP A 148 -7.61 -3.04 17.74
N ASP A 149 -7.97 -2.63 16.52
CA ASP A 149 -8.09 -3.57 15.39
C ASP A 149 -6.75 -4.20 15.01
N LEU A 150 -5.67 -3.41 14.93
CA LEU A 150 -4.31 -3.91 14.67
C LEU A 150 -3.86 -4.92 15.73
N ARG A 151 -4.11 -4.64 17.02
CA ARG A 151 -3.82 -5.57 18.11
C ARG A 151 -4.59 -6.87 17.96
N ALA A 152 -5.87 -6.79 17.61
CA ALA A 152 -6.69 -7.98 17.39
C ALA A 152 -6.14 -8.83 16.20
N TRP A 153 -5.69 -8.20 15.11
CA TRP A 153 -5.05 -8.92 14.00
C TRP A 153 -3.70 -9.53 14.38
N SER A 154 -2.85 -8.80 15.11
CA SER A 154 -1.59 -9.33 15.63
C SER A 154 -1.80 -10.59 16.46
N HIS A 155 -2.79 -10.58 17.37
CA HIS A 155 -3.18 -11.75 18.17
C HIS A 155 -3.69 -12.91 17.30
N ARG A 156 -4.57 -12.66 16.34
CA ARG A 156 -5.09 -13.70 15.43
C ARG A 156 -3.99 -14.37 14.62
N LEU A 157 -3.01 -13.59 14.19
CA LEU A 157 -1.87 -14.09 13.42
C LEU A 157 -0.78 -14.73 14.30
N ASN A 158 -0.95 -14.71 15.64
CA ASN A 158 0.00 -15.21 16.64
C ASN A 158 1.40 -14.61 16.48
N LEU A 159 1.49 -13.29 16.30
CA LEU A 159 2.76 -12.58 16.15
C LEU A 159 3.38 -12.33 17.52
N SER A 160 4.59 -12.85 17.73
CA SER A 160 5.31 -12.77 19.02
C SER A 160 6.02 -11.44 19.23
N HIS A 161 6.36 -10.73 18.12
CA HIS A 161 7.15 -9.53 18.11
C HIS A 161 6.44 -8.38 17.39
N CYS A 162 5.19 -8.10 17.78
CA CYS A 162 4.38 -7.03 17.20
C CYS A 162 4.00 -6.01 18.26
N GLU A 163 4.63 -4.85 18.21
CA GLU A 163 4.27 -3.70 19.02
C GLU A 163 3.26 -2.85 18.26
N VAL A 164 2.07 -2.66 18.81
CA VAL A 164 1.03 -1.76 18.30
C VAL A 164 0.85 -0.62 19.30
N ALA A 165 1.26 0.59 18.91
CA ALA A 165 1.35 1.75 19.78
C ALA A 165 0.38 2.86 19.39
N GLN A 166 -0.44 3.32 20.35
CA GLN A 166 -1.25 4.52 20.19
C GLN A 166 -0.39 5.76 20.51
N ARG A 167 0.36 6.23 19.54
CA ARG A 167 1.25 7.39 19.70
C ARG A 167 1.65 7.97 18.32
N ASP A 168 2.25 9.15 18.34
CA ASP A 168 2.90 9.71 17.17
C ASP A 168 3.93 8.71 16.60
N GLY A 169 3.65 8.24 15.40
CA GLY A 169 4.45 7.22 14.73
C GLY A 169 5.80 7.76 14.27
N MET A 170 5.92 9.03 13.94
CA MET A 170 7.19 9.62 13.52
C MET A 170 8.21 9.62 14.66
N ALA A 171 7.78 10.03 15.85
CA ALA A 171 8.63 9.96 17.04
C ALA A 171 8.94 8.51 17.44
N ALA A 172 7.92 7.63 17.39
CA ALA A 172 8.09 6.22 17.74
C ALA A 172 9.09 5.51 16.84
N VAL A 173 9.02 5.71 15.53
CA VAL A 173 9.93 5.10 14.56
C VAL A 173 11.37 5.53 14.82
N ARG A 174 11.63 6.82 15.06
CA ARG A 174 12.98 7.31 15.40
C ARG A 174 13.60 6.56 16.58
N GLU A 175 12.81 6.35 17.64
CA GLU A 175 13.25 5.64 18.85
C GLU A 175 13.49 4.14 18.60
N TRP A 176 12.77 3.58 17.63
CA TRP A 176 12.75 2.14 17.37
C TRP A 176 13.76 1.69 16.31
N LEU A 177 14.29 2.59 15.49
CA LEU A 177 15.28 2.25 14.46
C LEU A 177 16.42 1.43 15.03
N GLY A 178 16.80 0.36 14.33
CA GLY A 178 17.84 -0.57 14.72
C GLY A 178 18.86 -0.78 13.61
N ASP A 179 19.18 -2.04 13.29
CA ASP A 179 20.07 -2.38 12.18
C ASP A 179 19.45 -1.96 10.84
N PRO A 180 20.08 -1.03 10.09
CA PRO A 180 19.53 -0.55 8.83
C PRO A 180 19.40 -1.65 7.77
N SER A 181 20.31 -2.61 7.73
CA SER A 181 20.28 -3.69 6.72
C SER A 181 19.08 -4.63 6.84
N ALA A 182 18.37 -4.60 7.96
CA ALA A 182 17.27 -5.51 8.27
C ALA A 182 15.93 -4.78 8.46
N THR A 183 15.87 -3.46 8.30
CA THR A 183 14.70 -2.65 8.63
C THR A 183 14.08 -2.00 7.40
N VAL A 184 12.77 -2.18 7.24
CA VAL A 184 11.92 -1.41 6.31
C VAL A 184 11.06 -0.45 7.12
N VAL A 185 11.04 0.80 6.72
CA VAL A 185 10.20 1.86 7.30
C VAL A 185 9.21 2.35 6.25
N HIS A 186 7.92 2.25 6.57
CA HIS A 186 6.81 2.78 5.77
C HIS A 186 6.27 4.04 6.43
N ILE A 187 6.30 5.14 5.70
CA ILE A 187 5.82 6.46 6.13
C ILE A 187 4.64 6.84 5.22
N ASP A 188 3.43 6.88 5.79
CA ASP A 188 2.16 7.07 5.07
C ASP A 188 1.30 8.17 5.71
N PRO A 189 1.76 9.43 5.76
CA PRO A 189 1.05 10.51 6.41
C PRO A 189 -0.16 10.97 5.58
N PHE A 190 -1.25 11.34 6.25
CA PHE A 190 -2.40 11.93 5.57
C PHE A 190 -2.06 13.28 4.91
N GLU A 191 -1.24 14.09 5.59
CA GLU A 191 -0.74 15.38 5.10
C GLU A 191 0.79 15.34 4.99
N PRO A 192 1.33 14.85 3.86
CA PRO A 192 2.77 14.55 3.73
C PRO A 192 3.68 15.77 3.86
N PHE A 193 3.15 16.98 3.69
CA PHE A 193 3.92 18.24 3.67
C PHE A 193 3.69 19.14 4.89
N THR A 194 2.79 18.73 5.79
CA THR A 194 2.49 19.50 7.00
C THR A 194 3.46 19.10 8.11
N ARG A 195 3.96 20.10 8.83
CA ARG A 195 4.77 19.91 10.03
C ARG A 195 3.84 19.96 11.25
N GLU A 196 3.83 18.91 12.04
CA GLU A 196 3.17 18.93 13.35
C GLU A 196 3.94 19.83 14.33
N GLU A 197 3.21 20.48 15.27
CA GLU A 197 3.84 21.38 16.26
C GLU A 197 4.89 20.62 17.09
N GLY A 198 6.16 21.00 16.91
CA GLY A 198 7.28 20.45 17.70
C GLY A 198 7.85 19.12 17.23
N GLY A 199 7.32 18.53 16.15
CA GLY A 199 7.81 17.29 15.55
C GLY A 199 8.53 17.50 14.21
N PRO A 200 9.18 16.46 13.66
CA PRO A 200 9.66 16.45 12.29
C PRO A 200 8.48 16.43 11.33
N SER A 201 8.66 17.00 10.14
CA SER A 201 7.77 16.69 9.02
C SER A 201 8.00 15.23 8.55
N ALA A 202 7.03 14.66 7.85
CA ALA A 202 7.20 13.32 7.28
C ALA A 202 8.39 13.23 6.31
N ILE A 203 8.66 14.30 5.56
CA ILE A 203 9.83 14.43 4.67
C ILE A 203 11.15 14.39 5.46
N GLU A 204 11.23 15.10 6.59
CA GLU A 204 12.43 15.09 7.45
C GLU A 204 12.69 13.68 8.02
N LEU A 205 11.65 12.99 8.48
CA LEU A 205 11.80 11.61 8.92
C LEU A 205 12.21 10.68 7.75
N ALA A 206 11.62 10.85 6.57
CA ALA A 206 11.98 10.07 5.39
C ALA A 206 13.46 10.25 5.03
N ALA A 207 13.96 11.51 5.07
CA ALA A 207 15.38 11.80 4.85
C ALA A 207 16.27 11.14 5.91
N GLU A 208 15.92 11.24 7.20
CA GLU A 208 16.67 10.59 8.28
C GLU A 208 16.74 9.07 8.12
N VAL A 209 15.63 8.43 7.78
CA VAL A 209 15.54 6.99 7.52
C VAL A 209 16.43 6.59 6.33
N ALA A 210 16.37 7.36 5.24
CA ALA A 210 17.16 7.12 4.04
C ALA A 210 18.66 7.30 4.29
N ASP A 211 19.07 8.41 4.94
CA ASP A 211 20.48 8.72 5.23
C ASP A 211 21.06 7.75 6.27
N ALA A 212 20.25 7.19 7.16
CA ALA A 212 20.66 6.14 8.09
C ALA A 212 20.84 4.77 7.41
N GLY A 213 20.49 4.61 6.13
CA GLY A 213 20.65 3.38 5.37
C GLY A 213 19.50 2.38 5.52
N HIS A 214 18.38 2.74 6.16
CA HIS A 214 17.20 1.90 6.21
C HIS A 214 16.47 1.87 4.86
N THR A 215 15.81 0.76 4.54
CA THR A 215 14.90 0.72 3.39
C THR A 215 13.70 1.60 3.70
N LEU A 216 13.52 2.64 2.90
CA LEU A 216 12.42 3.58 3.00
C LEU A 216 11.34 3.27 1.97
N VAL A 217 10.08 3.29 2.41
CA VAL A 217 8.89 3.43 1.57
C VAL A 217 8.13 4.65 2.08
N TYR A 218 8.12 5.74 1.33
CA TYR A 218 7.44 6.98 1.69
C TYR A 218 6.37 7.28 0.66
N TRP A 219 5.12 7.40 1.12
CA TRP A 219 3.99 7.78 0.27
C TRP A 219 3.69 9.27 0.39
N TYR A 220 3.27 9.89 -0.72
CA TYR A 220 2.74 11.25 -0.75
C TYR A 220 1.64 11.41 -1.79
N GLY A 221 0.66 12.27 -1.48
CA GLY A 221 -0.35 12.71 -2.41
C GLY A 221 -0.10 14.13 -2.88
N PHE A 222 -0.71 14.52 -4.01
CA PHE A 222 -0.64 15.88 -4.54
C PHE A 222 -1.90 16.24 -5.33
N ASP A 223 -2.29 17.54 -5.31
CA ASP A 223 -3.51 18.03 -5.94
C ASP A 223 -3.28 18.54 -7.36
N ASN A 224 -2.03 18.83 -7.71
CA ASN A 224 -1.69 19.42 -9.01
C ASN A 224 -0.21 19.21 -9.38
N PRO A 225 0.18 19.41 -10.65
CA PRO A 225 1.55 19.21 -11.11
C PRO A 225 2.60 20.07 -10.40
N ASN A 226 2.23 21.26 -9.88
CA ASN A 226 3.18 22.12 -9.16
C ASN A 226 3.50 21.54 -7.78
N GLN A 227 2.50 21.03 -7.06
CA GLN A 227 2.72 20.30 -5.81
C GLN A 227 3.56 19.06 -6.01
N ARG A 228 3.31 18.29 -7.10
CA ARG A 228 4.14 17.14 -7.47
C ARG A 228 5.61 17.52 -7.60
N SER A 229 5.90 18.56 -8.38
CA SER A 229 7.29 19.04 -8.60
C SER A 229 7.92 19.53 -7.31
N TRP A 230 7.17 20.30 -6.53
CA TRP A 230 7.65 20.82 -5.24
C TRP A 230 7.96 19.68 -4.25
N ALA A 231 7.08 18.68 -4.13
CA ALA A 231 7.29 17.52 -3.26
C ALA A 231 8.58 16.79 -3.59
N MET A 232 8.84 16.56 -4.88
CA MET A 232 10.05 15.90 -5.34
C MET A 232 11.31 16.72 -5.02
N ASP A 233 11.26 18.04 -5.21
CA ASP A 233 12.39 18.90 -4.91
C ASP A 233 12.68 18.94 -3.41
N GLU A 234 11.66 18.99 -2.54
CA GLU A 234 11.82 18.92 -1.09
C GLU A 234 12.46 17.58 -0.65
N ILE A 235 11.95 16.45 -1.14
CA ILE A 235 12.48 15.14 -0.82
C ILE A 235 13.95 15.01 -1.29
N ARG A 236 14.26 15.42 -2.52
CA ARG A 236 15.61 15.35 -3.09
C ARG A 236 16.62 16.22 -2.38
N THR A 237 16.21 17.39 -1.87
CA THR A 237 17.09 18.31 -1.16
C THR A 237 17.30 17.97 0.31
N SER A 238 16.43 17.11 0.86
CA SER A 238 16.44 16.73 2.28
C SER A 238 17.38 15.58 2.61
N THR A 239 17.83 14.79 1.62
CA THR A 239 18.66 13.58 1.83
C THR A 239 19.81 13.50 0.83
N SER A 240 20.88 12.84 1.24
CA SER A 240 22.01 12.46 0.37
C SER A 240 21.86 11.06 -0.23
N ALA A 241 20.87 10.29 0.19
CA ALA A 241 20.63 8.94 -0.32
C ALA A 241 20.13 8.95 -1.77
N SER A 242 20.48 7.90 -2.51
CA SER A 242 19.88 7.67 -3.84
C SER A 242 18.40 7.32 -3.69
N LEU A 243 17.56 8.05 -4.40
CA LEU A 243 16.11 7.87 -4.38
C LEU A 243 15.58 7.38 -5.71
N TRP A 244 14.58 6.54 -5.68
CA TRP A 244 13.67 6.28 -6.77
C TRP A 244 12.26 6.75 -6.37
N CYS A 245 11.58 7.40 -7.30
CA CYS A 245 10.19 7.79 -7.11
C CYS A 245 9.39 7.37 -8.32
N GLY A 246 8.27 6.69 -8.08
CA GLY A 246 7.25 6.39 -9.08
C GLY A 246 5.94 7.04 -8.67
N ASP A 247 5.43 7.94 -9.50
CA ASP A 247 4.20 8.63 -9.20
C ASP A 247 3.20 8.62 -10.35
N PHE A 248 1.93 8.67 -9.99
CA PHE A 248 0.80 8.71 -10.91
C PHE A 248 0.02 9.99 -10.77
N MET A 249 -0.37 10.54 -11.91
CA MET A 249 -1.40 11.55 -11.99
C MET A 249 -2.60 10.97 -12.74
N VAL A 250 -3.78 11.09 -12.16
CA VAL A 250 -5.02 10.70 -12.82
C VAL A 250 -5.46 11.84 -13.74
N THR A 251 -5.71 11.52 -15.00
CA THR A 251 -6.14 12.48 -16.01
C THR A 251 -7.49 12.07 -16.59
N SER A 252 -8.28 13.05 -17.03
CA SER A 252 -9.51 12.80 -17.79
C SER A 252 -9.21 12.49 -19.25
N SER A 253 -10.23 12.16 -20.03
CA SER A 253 -10.14 11.87 -21.46
C SER A 253 -9.49 12.97 -22.31
N THR A 254 -9.38 14.20 -21.79
CA THR A 254 -8.68 15.31 -22.43
C THR A 254 -7.18 15.39 -22.09
N HIS A 255 -6.65 14.41 -21.33
CA HIS A 255 -5.28 14.39 -20.80
C HIS A 255 -4.92 15.62 -19.97
N LYS A 256 -5.92 16.28 -19.39
CA LYS A 256 -5.70 17.31 -18.37
C LYS A 256 -5.76 16.68 -17.02
N PRO A 257 -4.97 17.20 -16.05
CA PRO A 257 -5.12 16.79 -14.66
C PRO A 257 -6.59 16.93 -14.26
N ALA A 258 -7.15 15.85 -13.74
CA ALA A 258 -8.51 15.89 -13.25
C ALA A 258 -8.54 16.74 -11.96
N THR A 259 -9.62 17.48 -11.74
CA THR A 259 -9.82 18.25 -10.51
C THR A 259 -10.52 17.37 -9.47
N ASP A 260 -10.43 17.74 -8.18
CA ASP A 260 -11.08 17.01 -7.09
C ASP A 260 -12.56 16.71 -7.35
N GLY A 261 -13.29 17.66 -7.95
CA GLY A 261 -14.70 17.48 -8.31
C GLY A 261 -14.91 16.48 -9.44
N GLU A 262 -13.94 16.30 -10.34
CA GLU A 262 -13.98 15.35 -11.47
C GLU A 262 -13.56 13.94 -11.05
N LEU A 263 -12.61 13.84 -10.11
CA LEU A 263 -12.12 12.56 -9.60
C LEU A 263 -13.02 11.95 -8.55
N GLY A 264 -13.87 12.77 -7.89
CA GLY A 264 -14.72 12.30 -6.80
C GLY A 264 -13.92 11.58 -5.71
N GLU A 265 -12.76 12.08 -5.37
CA GLU A 265 -11.81 11.46 -4.43
C GLU A 265 -11.24 10.10 -4.91
N ALA A 266 -11.13 9.86 -6.23
CA ALA A 266 -10.54 8.63 -6.78
C ALA A 266 -9.11 8.39 -6.26
N THR A 267 -8.38 9.47 -6.02
CA THR A 267 -7.12 9.47 -5.27
C THR A 267 -7.30 10.19 -3.94
N THR A 268 -6.59 9.81 -2.91
CA THR A 268 -6.68 10.48 -1.59
C THR A 268 -5.27 10.69 -1.04
N PRO A 269 -4.94 11.93 -0.65
CA PRO A 269 -5.57 13.18 -1.07
C PRO A 269 -5.20 13.54 -2.52
N GLY A 270 -6.07 14.24 -3.24
CA GLY A 270 -5.77 14.97 -4.47
C GLY A 270 -5.78 14.21 -5.78
N THR A 271 -5.16 14.80 -6.79
CA THR A 271 -5.18 14.36 -8.19
C THR A 271 -4.20 13.25 -8.50
N GLY A 272 -3.18 13.07 -7.66
CA GLY A 272 -2.14 12.07 -7.86
C GLY A 272 -1.47 11.63 -6.57
N CYS A 273 -0.64 10.62 -6.70
CA CYS A 273 0.12 10.05 -5.60
C CYS A 273 1.46 9.50 -6.07
N GLY A 274 2.42 9.47 -5.17
CA GLY A 274 3.73 8.90 -5.42
C GLY A 274 4.25 8.05 -4.28
N VAL A 275 5.19 7.17 -4.62
CA VAL A 275 5.96 6.40 -3.66
C VAL A 275 7.44 6.65 -3.89
N VAL A 276 8.14 7.02 -2.83
CA VAL A 276 9.60 7.16 -2.83
C VAL A 276 10.23 5.96 -2.16
N LEU A 277 11.23 5.40 -2.82
CA LEU A 277 12.06 4.32 -2.29
C LEU A 277 13.49 4.81 -2.09
N ALA A 278 14.11 4.42 -0.97
CA ALA A 278 15.54 4.56 -0.76
C ALA A 278 16.14 3.25 -0.25
N ASN A 279 17.42 3.05 -0.53
CA ASN A 279 18.20 1.89 -0.09
C ASN A 279 17.61 0.55 -0.54
N VAL A 280 17.10 0.50 -1.77
CA VAL A 280 16.56 -0.70 -2.42
C VAL A 280 17.44 -1.13 -3.59
N ALA A 281 17.46 -2.43 -3.88
CA ALA A 281 18.22 -2.98 -5.00
C ALA A 281 17.55 -2.68 -6.36
N SER A 282 18.35 -2.50 -7.41
CA SER A 282 17.84 -2.22 -8.76
C SER A 282 16.79 -3.20 -9.28
N PRO A 283 16.89 -4.53 -9.06
CA PRO A 283 15.84 -5.45 -9.52
C PRO A 283 14.47 -5.20 -8.90
N LEU A 284 14.41 -4.69 -7.66
CA LEU A 284 13.16 -4.30 -7.02
C LEU A 284 12.55 -3.06 -7.70
N ILE A 285 13.40 -2.08 -8.03
CA ILE A 285 12.98 -0.89 -8.79
C ILE A 285 12.41 -1.29 -10.15
N ASP A 286 13.05 -2.25 -10.83
CA ASP A 286 12.55 -2.75 -12.12
C ASP A 286 11.19 -3.44 -11.95
N GLY A 287 10.99 -4.23 -10.90
CA GLY A 287 9.71 -4.83 -10.54
C GLY A 287 8.61 -3.78 -10.30
N CYS A 288 8.91 -2.74 -9.51
CA CYS A 288 7.96 -1.63 -9.30
C CYS A 288 7.61 -0.90 -10.61
N ARG A 289 8.59 -0.72 -11.51
CA ARG A 289 8.35 -0.12 -12.83
C ARG A 289 7.44 -0.98 -13.69
N ASP A 290 7.66 -2.29 -13.72
CA ASP A 290 6.81 -3.23 -14.47
C ASP A 290 5.37 -3.23 -13.93
N LEU A 291 5.19 -3.18 -12.61
CA LEU A 291 3.87 -3.04 -11.98
C LEU A 291 3.19 -1.72 -12.38
N ALA A 292 3.95 -0.61 -12.39
CA ALA A 292 3.41 0.69 -12.78
C ALA A 292 2.95 0.71 -14.24
N HIS A 293 3.75 0.18 -15.17
CA HIS A 293 3.36 0.08 -16.59
C HIS A 293 2.12 -0.80 -16.77
N ALA A 294 2.03 -1.91 -16.04
CA ALA A 294 0.85 -2.76 -16.05
C ALA A 294 -0.41 -2.06 -15.51
N LEU A 295 -0.26 -1.17 -14.51
CA LEU A 295 -1.36 -0.33 -14.04
C LEU A 295 -1.80 0.69 -15.10
N VAL A 296 -0.87 1.34 -15.81
CA VAL A 296 -1.21 2.26 -16.92
C VAL A 296 -2.09 1.54 -17.93
N GLU A 297 -1.71 0.34 -18.36
CA GLU A 297 -2.49 -0.46 -19.31
C GLU A 297 -3.85 -0.89 -18.75
N ALA A 298 -3.91 -1.34 -17.48
CA ALA A 298 -5.14 -1.82 -16.87
C ALA A 298 -6.16 -0.71 -16.58
N TYR A 299 -5.70 0.52 -16.37
CA TYR A 299 -6.56 1.66 -16.06
C TYR A 299 -6.88 2.55 -17.26
N ASP A 300 -6.33 2.26 -18.45
CA ASP A 300 -6.58 3.04 -19.65
C ASP A 300 -8.07 3.00 -20.06
N GLY A 301 -8.71 4.16 -20.13
CA GLY A 301 -10.13 4.30 -20.42
C GLY A 301 -11.09 3.84 -19.31
N ARG A 302 -10.58 3.47 -18.12
CA ARG A 302 -11.43 3.10 -16.98
C ARG A 302 -12.29 4.29 -16.54
N THR A 303 -13.55 4.00 -16.24
CA THR A 303 -14.51 5.03 -15.85
C THR A 303 -14.16 5.62 -14.48
N LEU A 304 -13.91 6.91 -14.46
CA LEU A 304 -13.76 7.73 -13.24
C LEU A 304 -15.07 7.80 -12.44
N PRO A 305 -15.03 8.18 -11.15
CA PRO A 305 -16.23 8.38 -10.34
C PRO A 305 -17.25 9.35 -10.93
N ASN A 306 -16.83 10.34 -11.73
CA ASN A 306 -17.70 11.27 -12.45
C ASN A 306 -18.32 10.70 -13.73
N GLY A 307 -17.97 9.48 -14.12
CA GLY A 307 -18.48 8.80 -15.31
C GLY A 307 -17.64 8.99 -16.59
N GLU A 308 -16.59 9.81 -16.57
CA GLU A 308 -15.70 10.00 -17.71
C GLU A 308 -14.60 8.93 -17.81
N PRO A 309 -14.06 8.65 -19.01
CA PRO A 309 -12.87 7.83 -19.16
C PRO A 309 -11.66 8.51 -18.51
N GLY A 310 -10.93 7.76 -17.68
CA GLY A 310 -9.70 8.19 -17.05
C GLY A 310 -8.46 7.53 -17.66
N HIS A 311 -7.31 8.14 -17.43
CA HIS A 311 -6.00 7.64 -17.81
C HIS A 311 -5.02 7.89 -16.67
N LEU A 312 -3.98 7.08 -16.60
CA LEU A 312 -2.88 7.26 -15.65
C LEU A 312 -1.67 7.83 -16.39
N ASP A 313 -1.21 8.99 -15.94
CA ASP A 313 0.09 9.54 -16.32
C ASP A 313 1.12 9.13 -15.28
N PHE A 314 2.01 8.20 -15.67
CA PHE A 314 3.06 7.66 -14.81
C PHE A 314 4.38 8.36 -15.10
N ALA A 315 5.06 8.83 -14.06
CA ALA A 315 6.40 9.35 -14.17
C ALA A 315 7.34 8.72 -13.17
N ILE A 316 8.60 8.66 -13.57
CA ILE A 316 9.71 8.20 -12.74
C ILE A 316 10.67 9.34 -12.54
N THR A 317 11.02 9.57 -11.29
CA THR A 317 12.14 10.41 -10.91
C THR A 317 13.13 9.57 -10.10
N ALA A 318 14.38 9.58 -10.50
CA ALA A 318 15.45 8.94 -9.76
C ALA A 318 16.59 9.94 -9.52
N THR A 319 17.22 9.85 -8.37
CA THR A 319 18.48 10.55 -8.10
C THR A 319 19.64 9.57 -8.28
N PRO A 320 20.77 10.03 -8.76
CA PRO A 320 21.95 9.18 -8.95
C PRO A 320 22.48 8.65 -7.63
#